data_d79c50299bcea7cde348f372e50fcea2
#
_entry.id   d79c50299bcea7cde348f372e50fcea2
#
_cell.length_a   1.000
_cell.length_b   1.000
_cell.length_c   1.000
_cell.angle_alpha   90.00
_cell.angle_beta   90.00
_cell.angle_gamma   90.00
#
_symmetry.space_group_name_H-M   'P 1'
#
loop_
_entity.id
_entity.type
_entity.pdbx_description
1 polymer ?
#
loop_
_entity_poly.entity_id
_entity_poly.type
_entity_poly.pdbx_seq_one_letter_code
_entity_poly.pdbx_strand_id
1 'polypeptide(L)'
;MSVLIVGSVALDTVITPFGKSEDALGGSATYFSCAASYFDLPRIVAVVGNDFPEEYRQILRKCHVDLEGLEVRPGKTFRWAGKYGYDLNQRETLSTCLNVFEHFHPRLPESYRNSQFVFLGNIHPHLQLEVLEQVNSPRFVACDTMNFWIENERETLCQLIKKVDAIVLDDS
;
A
#
# COMPACT_ATOMS: atom_id res chain seq x y z
N MET A 1 4.42 -10.85 -17.76
CA MET A 1 3.24 -10.08 -17.31
C MET A 1 3.71 -9.12 -16.23
N SER A 2 2.89 -8.19 -15.78
CA SER A 2 3.28 -7.31 -14.65
C SER A 2 2.06 -7.04 -13.77
N VAL A 3 2.32 -6.84 -12.47
CA VAL A 3 1.32 -6.47 -11.47
C VAL A 3 1.59 -5.05 -11.02
N LEU A 4 0.66 -4.14 -11.28
CA LEU A 4 0.68 -2.79 -10.72
C LEU A 4 0.16 -2.84 -9.28
N ILE A 5 0.90 -2.24 -8.36
CA ILE A 5 0.56 -2.21 -6.94
C ILE A 5 0.59 -0.77 -6.47
N VAL A 6 -0.54 -0.25 -6.05
CA VAL A 6 -0.66 1.11 -5.52
C VAL A 6 -1.10 1.03 -4.07
N GLY A 7 -0.35 1.65 -3.17
CA GLY A 7 -0.64 1.58 -1.74
C GLY A 7 0.37 2.31 -0.88
N SER A 8 0.32 2.08 0.41
CA SER A 8 1.26 2.67 1.36
C SER A 8 2.59 1.92 1.39
N VAL A 9 3.67 2.69 1.53
CA VAL A 9 4.98 2.26 2.03
C VAL A 9 5.22 3.00 3.34
N ALA A 10 5.48 2.26 4.40
CA ALA A 10 5.49 2.80 5.76
C ALA A 10 6.73 2.37 6.54
N LEU A 11 6.97 3.09 7.63
CA LEU A 11 7.86 2.67 8.70
C LEU A 11 6.99 2.36 9.93
N ASP A 12 6.84 1.07 10.25
CA ASP A 12 5.92 0.59 11.25
C ASP A 12 6.63 0.29 12.58
N THR A 13 6.04 0.74 13.68
CA THR A 13 6.45 0.32 15.03
C THR A 13 5.44 -0.69 15.55
N VAL A 14 5.89 -1.91 15.78
CA VAL A 14 5.06 -3.02 16.23
C VAL A 14 5.49 -3.45 17.63
N ILE A 15 4.55 -3.45 18.56
CA ILE A 15 4.74 -3.90 19.95
C ILE A 15 3.89 -5.16 20.15
N THR A 16 4.52 -6.22 20.63
CA THR A 16 3.87 -7.49 20.96
C THR A 16 4.28 -7.93 22.37
N PRO A 17 3.62 -8.93 22.98
CA PRO A 17 4.08 -9.52 24.24
C PRO A 17 5.48 -10.14 24.16
N PHE A 18 6.00 -10.37 22.95
CA PHE A 18 7.29 -11.02 22.70
C PHE A 18 8.43 -10.04 22.40
N GLY A 19 8.11 -8.77 22.13
CA GLY A 19 9.12 -7.74 21.84
C GLY A 19 8.56 -6.56 21.06
N LYS A 20 9.47 -5.65 20.72
CA LYS A 20 9.19 -4.44 19.95
C LYS A 20 10.10 -4.34 18.74
N SER A 21 9.54 -3.95 17.60
CA SER A 21 10.27 -3.55 16.40
C SER A 21 9.93 -2.08 16.10
N GLU A 22 10.94 -1.26 15.85
CA GLU A 22 10.77 0.16 15.54
C GLU A 22 11.16 0.44 14.08
N ASP A 23 10.41 1.33 13.43
CA ASP A 23 10.64 1.77 12.05
C ASP A 23 10.87 0.61 11.06
N ALA A 24 10.21 -0.54 11.29
CA ALA A 24 10.26 -1.68 10.38
C ALA A 24 9.62 -1.33 9.04
N LEU A 25 10.14 -1.91 7.95
CA LEU A 25 9.54 -1.77 6.63
C LEU A 25 8.13 -2.35 6.62
N GLY A 26 7.14 -1.52 6.31
CA GLY A 26 5.73 -1.83 6.33
C GLY A 26 4.94 -1.18 5.21
N GLY A 27 3.62 -1.24 5.32
CA GLY A 27 2.67 -0.71 4.35
C GLY A 27 2.12 -1.75 3.38
N SER A 28 0.88 -1.57 2.94
CA SER A 28 0.14 -2.52 2.08
C SER A 28 0.84 -2.80 0.75
N ALA A 29 1.41 -1.76 0.11
CA ALA A 29 2.14 -1.93 -1.14
C ALA A 29 3.43 -2.73 -0.96
N THR A 30 4.13 -2.56 0.16
CA THR A 30 5.34 -3.31 0.48
C THR A 30 5.08 -4.80 0.57
N TYR A 31 4.13 -5.19 1.43
CA TYR A 31 3.83 -6.60 1.66
C TYR A 31 3.30 -7.29 0.40
N PHE A 32 2.37 -6.64 -0.29
CA PHE A 32 1.83 -7.21 -1.52
C PHE A 32 2.90 -7.33 -2.62
N SER A 33 3.77 -6.33 -2.77
CA SER A 33 4.86 -6.38 -3.77
C SER A 33 5.83 -7.52 -3.50
N CYS A 34 6.23 -7.72 -2.25
CA CYS A 34 7.11 -8.83 -1.87
C CYS A 34 6.44 -10.18 -2.12
N ALA A 35 5.15 -10.34 -1.82
CA ALA A 35 4.41 -11.56 -2.11
C ALA A 35 4.23 -11.80 -3.62
N ALA A 36 3.86 -10.76 -4.37
CA ALA A 36 3.65 -10.83 -5.82
C ALA A 36 4.94 -11.17 -6.59
N SER A 37 6.11 -10.81 -6.04
CA SER A 37 7.41 -11.07 -6.69
C SER A 37 7.71 -12.56 -6.92
N TYR A 38 7.05 -13.46 -6.21
CA TYR A 38 7.16 -14.91 -6.44
C TYR A 38 6.40 -15.39 -7.68
N PHE A 39 5.55 -14.55 -8.25
CA PHE A 39 4.65 -14.91 -9.35
C PHE A 39 4.89 -14.09 -10.62
N ASP A 40 5.18 -12.79 -10.47
CA ASP A 40 5.37 -11.88 -11.61
C ASP A 40 6.21 -10.66 -11.21
N LEU A 41 6.41 -9.71 -12.14
CA LEU A 41 7.13 -8.46 -11.90
C LEU A 41 6.20 -7.44 -11.19
N PRO A 42 6.43 -7.16 -9.90
CA PRO A 42 5.66 -6.14 -9.18
C PRO A 42 6.15 -4.73 -9.53
N ARG A 43 5.22 -3.84 -9.83
CA ARG A 43 5.42 -2.42 -10.15
C ARG A 43 4.74 -1.58 -9.09
N ILE A 44 5.52 -0.95 -8.22
CA ILE A 44 4.97 -0.21 -7.09
C ILE A 44 4.74 1.26 -7.45
N VAL A 45 3.59 1.81 -7.04
CA VAL A 45 3.31 3.26 -7.01
C VAL A 45 2.99 3.66 -5.59
N ALA A 46 3.87 4.43 -5.00
CA ALA A 46 3.80 4.86 -3.61
C ALA A 46 4.63 6.12 -3.39
N VAL A 47 4.56 6.70 -2.20
CA VAL A 47 5.38 7.83 -1.78
C VAL A 47 6.10 7.54 -0.49
N VAL A 48 7.36 7.98 -0.40
CA VAL A 48 8.17 7.94 0.83
C VAL A 48 8.85 9.28 1.05
N GLY A 49 9.25 9.53 2.29
CA GLY A 49 10.05 10.69 2.65
C GLY A 49 11.53 10.51 2.28
N ASN A 50 12.29 11.61 2.41
CA ASN A 50 13.75 11.56 2.26
C ASN A 50 14.46 10.86 3.42
N ASP A 51 13.73 10.50 4.48
CA ASP A 51 14.19 9.68 5.61
C ASP A 51 14.02 8.17 5.39
N PHE A 52 13.48 7.74 4.22
CA PHE A 52 13.28 6.33 3.93
C PHE A 52 14.62 5.60 3.74
N PRO A 53 14.92 4.57 4.56
CA PRO A 53 16.22 3.92 4.55
C PRO A 53 16.57 3.28 3.21
N GLU A 54 17.81 3.45 2.74
CA GLU A 54 18.26 2.82 1.50
C GLU A 54 18.28 1.29 1.60
N GLU A 55 18.51 0.74 2.78
CA GLU A 55 18.42 -0.70 3.04
C GLU A 55 17.04 -1.28 2.69
N TYR A 56 15.95 -0.53 2.94
CA TYR A 56 14.60 -0.96 2.59
C TYR A 56 14.33 -0.88 1.08
N ARG A 57 14.93 0.10 0.40
CA ARG A 57 14.91 0.10 -1.09
C ARG A 57 15.63 -1.13 -1.64
N GLN A 58 16.75 -1.51 -1.02
CA GLN A 58 17.50 -2.71 -1.42
C GLN A 58 16.70 -3.99 -1.17
N ILE A 59 15.92 -4.08 -0.07
CA ILE A 59 15.01 -5.21 0.17
C ILE A 59 13.99 -5.30 -0.96
N LEU A 60 13.31 -4.19 -1.30
CA LEU A 60 12.35 -4.16 -2.40
C LEU A 60 12.99 -4.57 -3.74
N ARG A 61 14.19 -4.07 -4.04
CA ARG A 61 14.93 -4.49 -5.25
C ARG A 61 15.30 -5.96 -5.24
N LYS A 62 15.67 -6.55 -4.09
CA LYS A 62 15.92 -8.00 -3.96
C LYS A 62 14.65 -8.83 -4.21
N CYS A 63 13.49 -8.29 -3.90
CA CYS A 63 12.19 -8.86 -4.28
C CYS A 63 11.82 -8.54 -5.75
N HIS A 64 12.77 -8.07 -6.58
CA HIS A 64 12.54 -7.70 -7.98
C HIS A 64 11.42 -6.68 -8.20
N VAL A 65 11.11 -5.85 -7.18
CA VAL A 65 10.11 -4.79 -7.29
C VAL A 65 10.65 -3.67 -8.15
N ASP A 66 9.90 -3.32 -9.19
CA ASP A 66 10.17 -2.13 -10.00
C ASP A 66 9.75 -0.87 -9.23
N LEU A 67 10.71 0.00 -8.96
CA LEU A 67 10.57 1.20 -8.13
C LEU A 67 10.43 2.50 -8.94
N GLU A 68 10.19 2.45 -10.24
CA GLU A 68 10.02 3.66 -11.08
C GLU A 68 8.90 4.56 -10.53
N GLY A 69 7.82 3.95 -10.01
CA GLY A 69 6.69 4.65 -9.42
C GLY A 69 6.83 5.00 -7.93
N LEU A 70 7.99 4.72 -7.30
CA LEU A 70 8.24 5.09 -5.90
C LEU A 70 8.73 6.54 -5.81
N GLU A 71 7.82 7.46 -5.51
CA GLU A 71 8.12 8.88 -5.35
C GLU A 71 8.84 9.16 -4.04
N VAL A 72 9.86 10.05 -4.07
CA VAL A 72 10.54 10.56 -2.88
C VAL A 72 10.21 12.03 -2.71
N ARG A 73 9.64 12.40 -1.58
CA ARG A 73 9.32 13.79 -1.25
C ARG A 73 10.11 14.30 -0.06
N PRO A 74 10.39 15.62 -0.01
CA PRO A 74 10.91 16.24 1.20
C PRO A 74 9.95 16.02 2.38
N GLY A 75 10.47 15.51 3.50
CA GLY A 75 9.68 15.22 4.69
C GLY A 75 9.89 13.79 5.20
N LYS A 76 9.06 13.37 6.13
CA LYS A 76 9.12 12.03 6.73
C LYS A 76 8.22 11.05 6.00
N THR A 77 8.65 9.80 5.94
CA THR A 77 7.85 8.67 5.47
C THR A 77 6.65 8.44 6.39
N PHE A 78 5.56 7.92 5.85
CA PHE A 78 4.40 7.48 6.62
C PHE A 78 4.81 6.54 7.75
N ARG A 79 4.29 6.77 8.96
CA ARG A 79 4.56 5.95 10.14
C ARG A 79 3.27 5.52 10.80
N TRP A 80 3.24 4.26 11.17
CA TRP A 80 2.19 3.69 11.98
C TRP A 80 2.80 2.98 13.20
N ALA A 81 2.13 3.07 14.34
CA ALA A 81 2.52 2.33 15.52
C ALA A 81 1.30 1.59 16.08
N GLY A 82 1.48 0.30 16.32
CA GLY A 82 0.45 -0.57 16.86
C GLY A 82 0.96 -1.53 17.92
N LYS A 83 0.03 -1.90 18.79
CA LYS A 83 0.27 -2.88 19.86
C LYS A 83 -0.67 -4.06 19.67
N TYR A 84 -0.11 -5.25 19.71
CA TYR A 84 -0.81 -6.52 19.66
C TYR A 84 -0.78 -7.19 21.04
N GLY A 85 -1.88 -7.84 21.41
CA GLY A 85 -1.95 -8.73 22.56
C GLY A 85 -1.44 -10.13 22.24
N TYR A 86 -1.76 -11.10 23.10
CA TYR A 86 -1.50 -12.52 22.80
C TYR A 86 -2.37 -13.03 21.64
N ASP A 87 -3.56 -12.46 21.47
CA ASP A 87 -4.35 -12.63 20.26
C ASP A 87 -3.86 -11.62 19.20
N LEU A 88 -3.10 -12.11 18.23
CA LEU A 88 -2.49 -11.29 17.19
C LEU A 88 -3.50 -10.76 16.15
N ASN A 89 -4.75 -11.21 16.20
CA ASN A 89 -5.82 -10.66 15.35
C ASN A 89 -6.37 -9.33 15.91
N GLN A 90 -6.15 -9.09 17.21
CA GLN A 90 -6.56 -7.84 17.85
C GLN A 90 -5.38 -6.88 17.96
N ARG A 91 -5.54 -5.70 17.37
CA ARG A 91 -4.54 -4.63 17.43
C ARG A 91 -5.12 -3.34 18.00
N GLU A 92 -4.31 -2.65 18.76
CA GLU A 92 -4.54 -1.29 19.20
C GLU A 92 -3.63 -0.36 18.40
N THR A 93 -4.20 0.60 17.65
CA THR A 93 -3.42 1.64 16.98
C THR A 93 -3.01 2.69 18.01
N LEU A 94 -1.71 2.87 18.20
CA LEU A 94 -1.14 3.85 19.13
C LEU A 94 -0.95 5.21 18.47
N SER A 95 -0.49 5.22 17.22
CA SER A 95 -0.32 6.45 16.44
C SER A 95 -0.34 6.19 14.94
N THR A 96 -0.76 7.20 14.19
CA THR A 96 -0.71 7.25 12.73
C THR A 96 -0.19 8.62 12.31
N CYS A 97 0.95 8.67 11.65
CA CYS A 97 1.56 9.90 11.14
C CYS A 97 1.66 9.80 9.62
N LEU A 98 0.73 10.42 8.91
CA LEU A 98 0.66 10.35 7.44
C LEU A 98 1.89 10.97 6.77
N ASN A 99 2.40 12.11 7.30
CA ASN A 99 3.59 12.77 6.76
C ASN A 99 3.46 13.05 5.25
N VAL A 100 4.44 12.64 4.42
CA VAL A 100 4.37 12.85 2.96
C VAL A 100 3.21 12.12 2.29
N PHE A 101 2.65 11.10 2.94
CA PHE A 101 1.52 10.33 2.43
C PHE A 101 0.19 11.12 2.49
N GLU A 102 0.07 12.12 3.36
CA GLU A 102 -1.13 12.97 3.49
C GLU A 102 -1.53 13.66 2.19
N HIS A 103 -0.53 13.99 1.38
CA HIS A 103 -0.72 14.67 0.09
C HIS A 103 -0.35 13.76 -1.09
N PHE A 104 -0.42 12.45 -0.89
CA PHE A 104 -0.15 11.50 -1.95
C PHE A 104 -1.27 11.50 -2.98
N HIS A 105 -0.89 11.71 -4.24
CA HIS A 105 -1.74 11.53 -5.41
C HIS A 105 -1.00 10.57 -6.34
N PRO A 106 -1.51 9.34 -6.52
CA PRO A 106 -0.83 8.32 -7.33
C PRO A 106 -0.72 8.76 -8.78
N ARG A 107 0.51 8.84 -9.29
CA ARG A 107 0.81 9.11 -10.70
C ARG A 107 1.52 7.90 -11.27
N LEU A 108 0.89 7.26 -12.24
CA LEU A 108 1.46 6.09 -12.88
C LEU A 108 2.52 6.51 -13.90
N PRO A 109 3.75 5.95 -13.83
CA PRO A 109 4.67 5.98 -14.95
C PRO A 109 3.99 5.45 -16.22
N GLU A 110 4.35 5.99 -17.38
CA GLU A 110 3.75 5.56 -18.67
C GLU A 110 3.92 4.06 -18.91
N SER A 111 5.07 3.51 -18.51
CA SER A 111 5.41 2.08 -18.57
C SER A 111 4.46 1.19 -17.74
N TYR A 112 3.75 1.76 -16.72
CA TYR A 112 2.87 1.02 -15.82
C TYR A 112 1.41 1.01 -16.28
N ARG A 113 1.00 1.94 -17.14
CA ARG A 113 -0.41 2.11 -17.55
C ARG A 113 -1.01 0.90 -18.27
N ASN A 114 -0.17 0.07 -18.89
CA ASN A 114 -0.57 -1.15 -19.56
C ASN A 114 -0.43 -2.42 -18.69
N SER A 115 -0.40 -2.27 -17.38
CA SER A 115 -0.36 -3.41 -16.45
C SER A 115 -1.65 -4.21 -16.52
N GLN A 116 -1.53 -5.52 -16.70
CA GLN A 116 -2.69 -6.41 -16.86
C GLN A 116 -3.39 -6.73 -15.54
N PHE A 117 -2.63 -6.73 -14.45
CA PHE A 117 -3.11 -7.00 -13.11
C PHE A 117 -2.87 -5.77 -12.24
N VAL A 118 -3.88 -5.39 -11.46
CA VAL A 118 -3.83 -4.21 -10.59
C VAL A 118 -4.24 -4.60 -9.18
N PHE A 119 -3.43 -4.25 -8.21
CA PHE A 119 -3.78 -4.33 -6.80
C PHE A 119 -3.81 -2.91 -6.20
N LEU A 120 -4.97 -2.53 -5.72
CA LEU A 120 -5.22 -1.27 -5.03
C LEU A 120 -5.17 -1.54 -3.53
N GLY A 121 -4.01 -1.31 -2.92
CA GLY A 121 -3.78 -1.51 -1.49
C GLY A 121 -4.63 -0.56 -0.64
N ASN A 122 -4.62 -0.81 0.66
CA ASN A 122 -5.41 -0.07 1.63
C ASN A 122 -4.98 1.42 1.74
N ILE A 123 -5.62 2.25 0.92
CA ILE A 123 -5.51 3.72 0.89
C ILE A 123 -6.90 4.31 0.71
N HIS A 124 -7.00 5.65 0.73
CA HIS A 124 -8.27 6.32 0.53
C HIS A 124 -8.96 5.87 -0.78
N PRO A 125 -10.25 5.46 -0.76
CA PRO A 125 -10.94 4.93 -1.95
C PRO A 125 -10.94 5.86 -3.16
N HIS A 126 -10.93 7.18 -2.93
CA HIS A 126 -10.82 8.15 -4.02
C HIS A 126 -9.50 8.01 -4.78
N LEU A 127 -8.38 7.82 -4.07
CA LEU A 127 -7.07 7.60 -4.70
C LEU A 127 -7.03 6.28 -5.48
N GLN A 128 -7.71 5.25 -4.97
CA GLN A 128 -7.87 3.97 -5.69
C GLN A 128 -8.65 4.16 -7.01
N LEU A 129 -9.68 5.01 -7.02
CA LEU A 129 -10.41 5.38 -8.23
C LEU A 129 -9.55 6.18 -9.20
N GLU A 130 -8.74 7.16 -8.74
CA GLU A 130 -7.78 7.92 -9.56
C GLU A 130 -6.79 7.00 -10.30
N VAL A 131 -6.38 5.90 -9.67
CA VAL A 131 -5.51 4.90 -10.30
C VAL A 131 -6.22 4.21 -11.46
N LEU A 132 -7.48 3.81 -11.27
CA LEU A 132 -8.25 3.13 -12.31
C LEU A 132 -8.48 4.00 -13.56
N GLU A 133 -8.50 5.32 -13.39
CA GLU A 133 -8.60 6.26 -14.52
C GLU A 133 -7.31 6.35 -15.34
N GLN A 134 -6.18 5.91 -14.79
CA GLN A 134 -4.87 5.98 -15.42
C GLN A 134 -4.43 4.66 -16.06
N VAL A 135 -5.07 3.53 -15.72
CA VAL A 135 -4.73 2.20 -16.25
C VAL A 135 -5.52 1.87 -17.50
N ASN A 136 -4.84 1.35 -18.51
CA ASN A 136 -5.45 0.99 -19.79
C ASN A 136 -5.95 -0.46 -19.76
N SER A 137 -7.26 -0.66 -19.65
CA SER A 137 -7.94 -1.96 -19.82
C SER A 137 -7.26 -3.11 -19.04
N PRO A 138 -7.15 -3.03 -17.73
CA PRO A 138 -6.59 -4.11 -16.93
C PRO A 138 -7.45 -5.37 -17.08
N ARG A 139 -6.82 -6.53 -17.04
CA ARG A 139 -7.48 -7.84 -17.12
C ARG A 139 -8.14 -8.23 -15.80
N PHE A 140 -7.56 -7.79 -14.68
CA PHE A 140 -8.05 -8.09 -13.35
C PHE A 140 -7.63 -7.00 -12.37
N VAL A 141 -8.57 -6.55 -11.56
CA VAL A 141 -8.36 -5.55 -10.53
C VAL A 141 -8.83 -6.10 -9.18
N ALA A 142 -7.96 -6.09 -8.20
CA ALA A 142 -8.32 -6.35 -6.81
C ALA A 142 -8.07 -5.11 -5.95
N CYS A 143 -8.88 -4.91 -4.92
CA CYS A 143 -8.64 -3.87 -3.93
C CYS A 143 -8.67 -4.41 -2.50
N ASP A 144 -7.99 -3.70 -1.64
CA ASP A 144 -7.98 -3.85 -0.19
C ASP A 144 -8.64 -2.64 0.46
N THR A 145 -9.28 -2.85 1.61
CA THR A 145 -9.90 -1.78 2.40
C THR A 145 -9.86 -2.12 3.90
N MET A 146 -10.30 -1.20 4.72
CA MET A 146 -10.36 -1.37 6.18
C MET A 146 -11.60 -0.68 6.77
N ASN A 147 -11.89 -0.98 8.05
CA ASN A 147 -13.04 -0.45 8.78
C ASN A 147 -13.16 1.07 8.67
N PHE A 148 -12.05 1.80 8.77
CA PHE A 148 -12.07 3.26 8.68
C PHE A 148 -12.69 3.76 7.37
N TRP A 149 -12.38 3.14 6.22
CA TRP A 149 -12.96 3.53 4.94
C TRP A 149 -14.40 3.04 4.77
N ILE A 150 -14.73 1.87 5.34
CA ILE A 150 -16.09 1.33 5.33
C ILE A 150 -17.04 2.26 6.08
N GLU A 151 -16.58 2.84 7.18
CA GLU A 151 -17.37 3.73 8.04
C GLU A 151 -17.44 5.17 7.52
N ASN A 152 -16.30 5.70 7.03
CA ASN A 152 -16.16 7.13 6.75
C ASN A 152 -16.25 7.48 5.25
N GLU A 153 -15.96 6.55 4.34
CA GLU A 153 -15.89 6.77 2.89
C GLU A 153 -16.78 5.80 2.10
N ARG A 154 -17.90 5.42 2.70
CA ARG A 154 -18.80 4.37 2.18
C ARG A 154 -19.26 4.60 0.75
N GLU A 155 -19.64 5.84 0.40
CA GLU A 155 -20.13 6.14 -0.95
C GLU A 155 -19.04 5.96 -2.00
N THR A 156 -17.86 6.49 -1.75
CA THR A 156 -16.68 6.37 -2.62
C THR A 156 -16.23 4.92 -2.74
N LEU A 157 -16.23 4.19 -1.61
CA LEU A 157 -15.90 2.76 -1.58
C LEU A 157 -16.90 1.94 -2.39
N CYS A 158 -18.20 2.21 -2.30
CA CYS A 158 -19.21 1.54 -3.11
C CYS A 158 -19.05 1.83 -4.61
N GLN A 159 -18.55 3.00 -5.00
CA GLN A 159 -18.23 3.30 -6.40
C GLN A 159 -17.01 2.48 -6.87
N LEU A 160 -16.00 2.35 -6.03
CA LEU A 160 -14.81 1.54 -6.31
C LEU A 160 -15.17 0.05 -6.47
N ILE A 161 -15.94 -0.53 -5.54
CA ILE A 161 -16.31 -1.95 -5.55
C ILE A 161 -17.02 -2.35 -6.85
N LYS A 162 -17.76 -1.44 -7.47
CA LYS A 162 -18.42 -1.69 -8.76
C LYS A 162 -17.44 -1.76 -9.95
N LYS A 163 -16.18 -1.34 -9.75
CA LYS A 163 -15.17 -1.25 -10.81
C LYS A 163 -14.03 -2.26 -10.66
N VAL A 164 -14.05 -3.06 -9.60
CA VAL A 164 -13.02 -4.07 -9.32
C VAL A 164 -13.59 -5.48 -9.43
N ASP A 165 -12.74 -6.46 -9.69
CA ASP A 165 -13.11 -7.88 -9.83
C ASP A 165 -13.08 -8.61 -8.50
N ALA A 166 -12.27 -8.14 -7.54
CA ALA A 166 -12.14 -8.74 -6.21
C ALA A 166 -11.87 -7.69 -5.13
N ILE A 167 -12.31 -7.99 -3.91
CA ILE A 167 -12.02 -7.22 -2.72
C ILE A 167 -11.45 -8.13 -1.64
N VAL A 168 -10.44 -7.66 -0.93
CA VAL A 168 -9.85 -8.31 0.24
C VAL A 168 -10.32 -7.55 1.48
N LEU A 169 -10.84 -8.27 2.45
CA LEU A 169 -11.36 -7.73 3.70
C LEU A 169 -10.78 -8.52 4.86
N ASP A 170 -10.44 -7.81 5.94
CA ASP A 170 -10.19 -8.40 7.25
C ASP A 170 -11.55 -8.69 7.93
N ASP A 171 -11.62 -9.75 8.73
CA ASP A 171 -12.82 -10.15 9.47
C ASP A 171 -12.89 -9.55 10.88
N SER A 172 -11.97 -8.65 11.23
CA SER A 172 -11.84 -7.98 12.54
C SER A 172 -12.56 -6.63 12.63
#